data_c4d1b6ffe8a8973c8df07338918fcb64
#
_entry.id   c4d1b6ffe8a8973c8df07338918fcb64
#
_cell.length_a   1.000
_cell.length_b   1.000
_cell.length_c   1.000
_cell.angle_alpha   90.00
_cell.angle_beta   90.00
_cell.angle_gamma   90.00
#
_symmetry.space_group_name_H-M   'P 1'
#
loop_
_entity.id
_entity.type
_entity.pdbx_description
1 polymer ?
#
loop_
_entity_poly.entity_id
_entity_poly.type
_entity_poly.pdbx_seq_one_letter_code
_entity_poly.pdbx_strand_id
1 'polypeptide(L)'
;MIVVNEQVLSDVNKNFIIPPKPQILNDLELLASAQEPSLSDAAEIIAKDVAIASAILKIVNSPAYGLVRSVSDIKQAIMFLGWNGIEALIPALKLKQMFLQKTCCISLERFWDNASEIANVNMIVGQRVKNKIPVEYLNQ
;
A
#
# COMPACT_ATOMS: atom_id res chain seq x y z
N MET A 1 22.38 8.37 26.00
CA MET A 1 23.08 8.50 24.71
C MET A 1 23.40 7.08 24.24
N ILE A 2 22.76 6.62 23.18
CA ILE A 2 23.00 5.27 22.65
C ILE A 2 24.29 5.36 21.81
N VAL A 3 25.36 4.73 22.29
CA VAL A 3 26.62 4.63 21.52
C VAL A 3 26.42 3.52 20.48
N VAL A 4 26.28 3.91 19.24
CA VAL A 4 26.18 2.96 18.13
C VAL A 4 27.61 2.46 17.84
N ASN A 5 27.88 1.21 18.22
CA ASN A 5 29.17 0.54 17.99
C ASN A 5 29.27 0.16 16.49
N GLU A 6 30.49 0.21 15.93
CA GLU A 6 30.75 -0.20 14.53
C GLU A 6 30.28 -1.64 14.21
N GLN A 7 30.32 -2.52 15.20
CA GLN A 7 29.78 -3.87 15.10
C GLN A 7 28.26 -3.88 14.85
N VAL A 8 27.51 -3.04 15.56
CA VAL A 8 26.05 -2.89 15.37
C VAL A 8 25.75 -2.31 13.98
N LEU A 9 26.54 -1.34 13.52
CA LEU A 9 26.41 -0.80 12.15
C LEU A 9 26.71 -1.86 11.08
N SER A 10 27.74 -2.68 11.29
CA SER A 10 28.09 -3.79 10.39
C SER A 10 26.98 -4.84 10.35
N ASP A 11 26.39 -5.20 11.48
CA ASP A 11 25.32 -6.19 11.56
C ASP A 11 23.99 -5.65 10.98
N VAL A 12 23.71 -4.37 11.16
CA VAL A 12 22.56 -3.71 10.51
C VAL A 12 22.77 -3.67 8.99
N ASN A 13 23.95 -3.30 8.51
CA ASN A 13 24.25 -3.25 7.07
C ASN A 13 24.25 -4.63 6.41
N LYS A 14 24.66 -5.70 7.11
CA LYS A 14 24.61 -7.07 6.60
C LYS A 14 23.19 -7.63 6.52
N ASN A 15 22.29 -7.18 7.39
CA ASN A 15 20.94 -7.70 7.48
C ASN A 15 19.89 -6.81 6.79
N PHE A 16 20.28 -5.59 6.37
CA PHE A 16 19.39 -4.66 5.70
C PHE A 16 19.61 -4.72 4.18
N ILE A 17 19.08 -5.75 3.55
CA ILE A 17 19.03 -5.84 2.10
C ILE A 17 17.77 -5.09 1.66
N ILE A 18 17.97 -3.96 0.95
CA ILE A 18 16.87 -3.29 0.25
C ILE A 18 16.53 -4.17 -0.95
N PRO A 19 15.35 -4.81 -0.99
CA PRO A 19 14.97 -5.62 -2.12
C PRO A 19 14.79 -4.73 -3.37
N PRO A 20 15.06 -5.25 -4.58
CA PRO A 20 14.86 -4.50 -5.80
C PRO A 20 13.37 -4.12 -5.96
N LYS A 21 13.10 -2.97 -6.59
CA LYS A 21 11.74 -2.51 -6.85
C LYS A 21 10.97 -3.57 -7.64
N PRO A 22 9.79 -4.00 -7.18
CA PRO A 22 9.00 -5.01 -7.88
C PRO A 22 8.58 -4.55 -9.28
N GLN A 23 8.61 -5.46 -10.26
CA GLN A 23 8.28 -5.19 -11.66
C GLN A 23 6.91 -4.53 -11.83
N ILE A 24 5.92 -4.99 -11.08
CA ILE A 24 4.55 -4.44 -11.13
C ILE A 24 4.50 -2.92 -10.82
N LEU A 25 5.37 -2.42 -9.95
CA LEU A 25 5.44 -0.99 -9.67
C LEU A 25 5.99 -0.21 -10.86
N ASN A 26 6.98 -0.77 -11.56
CA ASN A 26 7.53 -0.14 -12.75
C ASN A 26 6.50 -0.12 -13.89
N ASP A 27 5.77 -1.22 -14.07
CA ASP A 27 4.74 -1.34 -15.11
C ASP A 27 3.59 -0.35 -14.88
N LEU A 28 3.17 -0.20 -13.62
CA LEU A 28 2.13 0.77 -13.25
C LEU A 28 2.59 2.22 -13.35
N GLU A 29 3.84 2.53 -13.01
CA GLU A 29 4.40 3.88 -13.18
C GLU A 29 4.52 4.26 -14.66
N LEU A 30 4.93 3.32 -15.50
CA LEU A 30 4.96 3.50 -16.94
C LEU A 30 3.57 3.81 -17.49
N LEU A 31 2.56 3.05 -17.04
CA LEU A 31 1.18 3.29 -17.43
C LEU A 31 0.65 4.64 -16.91
N ALA A 32 1.01 5.02 -15.67
CA ALA A 32 0.65 6.32 -15.08
C ALA A 32 1.24 7.51 -15.84
N SER A 33 2.41 7.32 -16.45
CA SER A 33 3.11 8.36 -17.21
C SER A 33 2.52 8.56 -18.61
N ALA A 34 1.56 7.75 -19.05
CA ALA A 34 0.87 7.91 -20.31
C ALA A 34 -0.03 9.16 -20.30
N GLN A 35 -0.30 9.73 -21.46
CA GLN A 35 -1.20 10.91 -21.58
C GLN A 35 -2.62 10.61 -21.06
N GLU A 36 -3.09 9.38 -21.24
CA GLU A 36 -4.39 8.89 -20.77
C GLU A 36 -4.19 7.53 -20.08
N PRO A 37 -3.92 7.49 -18.76
CA PRO A 37 -3.70 6.23 -18.05
C PRO A 37 -5.01 5.42 -17.95
N SER A 38 -4.99 4.21 -18.52
CA SER A 38 -6.15 3.31 -18.58
C SER A 38 -6.24 2.48 -17.29
N LEU A 39 -7.33 2.62 -16.55
CA LEU A 39 -7.65 1.76 -15.41
C LEU A 39 -7.87 0.28 -15.84
N SER A 40 -8.30 0.04 -17.08
CA SER A 40 -8.45 -1.31 -17.61
C SER A 40 -7.09 -2.00 -17.76
N ASP A 41 -6.08 -1.29 -18.26
CA ASP A 41 -4.73 -1.82 -18.43
C ASP A 41 -4.05 -2.01 -17.08
N ALA A 42 -4.29 -1.10 -16.14
CA ALA A 42 -3.84 -1.27 -14.76
C ALA A 42 -4.42 -2.53 -14.12
N ALA A 43 -5.70 -2.82 -14.34
CA ALA A 43 -6.34 -4.04 -13.86
C ALA A 43 -5.72 -5.30 -14.47
N GLU A 44 -5.34 -5.29 -15.75
CA GLU A 44 -4.66 -6.41 -16.40
C GLU A 44 -3.24 -6.64 -15.85
N ILE A 45 -2.51 -5.57 -15.58
CA ILE A 45 -1.19 -5.66 -14.92
C ILE A 45 -1.33 -6.26 -13.52
N ILE A 46 -2.29 -5.78 -12.73
CA ILE A 46 -2.53 -6.21 -11.35
C ILE A 46 -3.04 -7.66 -11.31
N ALA A 47 -3.87 -8.07 -12.26
CA ALA A 47 -4.41 -9.43 -12.35
C ALA A 47 -3.33 -10.50 -12.54
N LYS A 48 -2.16 -10.14 -13.07
CA LYS A 48 -1.02 -11.07 -13.21
C LYS A 48 -0.39 -11.45 -11.85
N ASP A 49 -0.57 -10.61 -10.82
CA ASP A 49 -0.11 -10.89 -9.45
C ASP A 49 -1.31 -11.29 -8.58
N VAL A 50 -1.54 -12.60 -8.47
CA VAL A 50 -2.68 -13.17 -7.74
C VAL A 50 -2.70 -12.72 -6.27
N ALA A 51 -1.54 -12.56 -5.65
CA ALA A 51 -1.45 -12.15 -4.24
C ALA A 51 -1.90 -10.70 -4.06
N ILE A 52 -1.50 -9.80 -4.95
CA ILE A 52 -1.94 -8.41 -4.95
C ILE A 52 -3.42 -8.30 -5.31
N ALA A 53 -3.86 -8.98 -6.37
CA ALA A 53 -5.26 -8.99 -6.79
C ALA A 53 -6.18 -9.43 -5.64
N SER A 54 -5.84 -10.54 -4.97
CA SER A 54 -6.60 -11.05 -3.81
C SER A 54 -6.60 -10.05 -2.64
N ALA A 55 -5.47 -9.42 -2.35
CA ALA A 55 -5.37 -8.43 -1.29
C ALA A 55 -6.24 -7.20 -1.58
N ILE A 56 -6.23 -6.70 -2.83
CA ILE A 56 -7.08 -5.58 -3.25
C ILE A 56 -8.56 -5.94 -3.12
N LEU A 57 -8.98 -7.12 -3.59
CA LEU A 57 -10.37 -7.58 -3.44
C LEU A 57 -10.78 -7.66 -1.97
N LYS A 58 -9.91 -8.16 -1.08
CA LYS A 58 -10.15 -8.19 0.36
C LYS A 58 -10.31 -6.80 0.95
N ILE A 59 -9.48 -5.85 0.55
CA ILE A 59 -9.53 -4.46 1.02
C ILE A 59 -10.82 -3.77 0.57
N VAL A 60 -11.15 -3.85 -0.72
CA VAL A 60 -12.34 -3.23 -1.30
C VAL A 60 -13.63 -3.78 -0.68
N ASN A 61 -13.65 -5.07 -0.37
CA ASN A 61 -14.79 -5.72 0.27
C ASN A 61 -14.82 -5.55 1.80
N SER A 62 -13.85 -4.83 2.37
CA SER A 62 -13.87 -4.57 3.82
C SER A 62 -15.01 -3.60 4.20
N PRO A 63 -15.51 -3.68 5.44
CA PRO A 63 -16.55 -2.77 5.92
C PRO A 63 -16.20 -1.29 5.82
N ALA A 64 -14.89 -0.96 5.79
CA ALA A 64 -14.40 0.41 5.66
C ALA A 64 -14.83 1.08 4.34
N TYR A 65 -15.01 0.30 3.27
CA TYR A 65 -15.49 0.82 1.98
C TYR A 65 -17.00 0.85 1.83
N GLY A 66 -17.75 0.23 2.76
CA GLY A 66 -19.20 0.33 2.83
C GLY A 66 -19.95 -0.21 1.61
N LEU A 67 -19.37 -1.15 0.87
CA LEU A 67 -20.01 -1.74 -0.30
C LEU A 67 -21.22 -2.58 0.11
N VAL A 68 -22.35 -2.36 -0.55
CA VAL A 68 -23.59 -3.13 -0.34
C VAL A 68 -23.48 -4.54 -0.91
N ARG A 69 -22.68 -4.73 -1.97
CA ARG A 69 -22.41 -6.02 -2.61
C ARG A 69 -20.93 -6.25 -2.70
N SER A 70 -20.50 -7.50 -2.50
CA SER A 70 -19.10 -7.86 -2.66
C SER A 70 -18.68 -7.83 -4.13
N VAL A 71 -17.49 -7.30 -4.37
CA VAL A 71 -16.82 -7.26 -5.67
C VAL A 71 -15.93 -8.48 -5.78
N SER A 72 -16.13 -9.31 -6.81
CA SER A 72 -15.32 -10.51 -7.07
C SER A 72 -14.39 -10.34 -8.28
N ASP A 73 -14.60 -9.31 -9.09
CA ASP A 73 -13.80 -9.01 -10.27
C ASP A 73 -12.79 -7.90 -9.97
N ILE A 74 -11.51 -8.17 -10.27
CA ILE A 74 -10.42 -7.21 -10.04
C ILE A 74 -10.60 -5.93 -10.88
N LYS A 75 -11.16 -6.03 -12.07
CA LYS A 75 -11.41 -4.89 -12.94
C LYS A 75 -12.41 -3.93 -12.30
N GLN A 76 -13.48 -4.47 -11.72
CA GLN A 76 -14.46 -3.67 -10.96
C GLN A 76 -13.84 -3.06 -9.71
N ALA A 77 -13.01 -3.81 -8.99
CA ALA A 77 -12.32 -3.31 -7.80
C ALA A 77 -11.39 -2.14 -8.15
N ILE A 78 -10.64 -2.23 -9.24
CA ILE A 78 -9.74 -1.19 -9.71
C ILE A 78 -10.50 0.05 -10.17
N MET A 79 -11.61 -0.13 -10.88
CA MET A 79 -12.48 0.99 -11.27
C MET A 79 -13.08 1.69 -10.06
N PHE A 80 -13.42 0.94 -9.01
CA PHE A 80 -13.93 1.51 -7.76
C PHE A 80 -12.86 2.30 -6.99
N LEU A 81 -11.64 1.79 -6.92
CA LEU A 81 -10.50 2.44 -6.25
C LEU A 81 -10.03 3.70 -6.98
N GLY A 82 -10.08 3.67 -8.31
CA GLY A 82 -9.50 4.69 -9.15
C GLY A 82 -7.98 4.72 -9.09
N TRP A 83 -7.39 5.65 -9.82
CA TRP A 83 -5.94 5.75 -9.96
C TRP A 83 -5.24 6.06 -8.62
N ASN A 84 -5.76 7.02 -7.87
CA ASN A 84 -5.22 7.40 -6.56
C ASN A 84 -5.21 6.22 -5.56
N GLY A 85 -6.24 5.37 -5.61
CA GLY A 85 -6.30 4.17 -4.79
C GLY A 85 -5.24 3.14 -5.16
N ILE A 86 -4.97 2.96 -6.46
CA ILE A 86 -3.92 2.06 -6.96
C ILE A 86 -2.55 2.54 -6.49
N GLU A 87 -2.23 3.82 -6.70
CA GLU A 87 -0.95 4.41 -6.32
C GLU A 87 -0.66 4.31 -4.82
N ALA A 88 -1.68 4.42 -3.99
CA ALA A 88 -1.54 4.29 -2.55
C ALA A 88 -1.41 2.82 -2.09
N LEU A 89 -2.23 1.91 -2.64
CA LEU A 89 -2.34 0.54 -2.13
C LEU A 89 -1.23 -0.39 -2.65
N ILE A 90 -0.85 -0.30 -3.92
CA ILE A 90 0.10 -1.26 -4.50
C ILE A 90 1.47 -1.21 -3.84
N PRO A 91 2.11 -0.03 -3.62
CA PRO A 91 3.38 0.03 -2.91
C PRO A 91 3.29 -0.52 -1.49
N ALA A 92 2.20 -0.21 -0.76
CA ALA A 92 1.97 -0.70 0.59
C ALA A 92 1.85 -2.24 0.65
N LEU A 93 1.09 -2.84 -0.28
CA LEU A 93 0.94 -4.29 -0.38
C LEU A 93 2.26 -4.98 -0.75
N LYS A 94 3.03 -4.41 -1.66
CA LYS A 94 4.36 -4.94 -2.02
C LYS A 94 5.32 -4.84 -0.86
N LEU A 95 5.35 -3.71 -0.17
CA LEU A 95 6.18 -3.55 1.02
C LEU A 95 5.81 -4.61 2.08
N LYS A 96 4.53 -4.81 2.33
CA LYS A 96 4.04 -5.87 3.23
C LYS A 96 4.55 -7.26 2.83
N GLN A 97 4.46 -7.63 1.55
CA GLN A 97 4.95 -8.93 1.04
C GLN A 97 6.46 -9.10 1.25
N MET A 98 7.26 -8.05 1.04
CA MET A 98 8.71 -8.10 1.17
C MET A 98 9.16 -8.36 2.61
N PHE A 99 8.40 -7.86 3.59
CA PHE A 99 8.71 -8.05 5.01
C PHE A 99 8.18 -9.36 5.60
N LEU A 100 7.24 -10.04 4.96
CA LEU A 100 6.68 -11.32 5.44
C LEU A 100 7.70 -12.46 5.51
N GLN A 101 8.85 -12.33 4.85
CA GLN A 101 9.86 -13.38 4.76
C GLN A 101 10.93 -13.33 5.88
N LYS A 102 10.88 -12.38 6.80
CA LYS A 102 11.89 -12.25 7.87
C LYS A 102 11.31 -12.65 9.22
N THR A 103 12.03 -13.52 9.93
CA THR A 103 11.75 -13.80 11.34
C THR A 103 12.01 -12.55 12.18
N CYS A 104 10.97 -11.96 12.74
CA CYS A 104 11.05 -10.81 13.63
C CYS A 104 10.47 -11.19 15.01
N CYS A 105 10.99 -10.60 16.06
CA CYS A 105 10.51 -10.78 17.44
C CYS A 105 9.08 -10.26 17.66
N ILE A 106 8.58 -9.43 16.77
CA ILE A 106 7.19 -8.96 16.75
C ILE A 106 6.49 -9.64 15.58
N SER A 107 5.30 -10.21 15.81
CA SER A 107 4.48 -10.74 14.73
C SER A 107 4.22 -9.65 13.70
N LEU A 108 4.75 -9.83 12.48
CA LEU A 108 4.56 -8.90 11.36
C LEU A 108 3.07 -8.69 11.06
N GLU A 109 2.25 -9.71 11.29
CA GLU A 109 0.80 -9.63 11.14
C GLU A 109 0.22 -8.58 12.11
N ARG A 110 0.56 -8.63 13.39
CA ARG A 110 0.16 -7.63 14.38
C ARG A 110 0.66 -6.22 14.07
N PHE A 111 1.89 -6.11 13.57
CA PHE A 111 2.44 -4.81 13.16
C PHE A 111 1.62 -4.20 12.03
N TRP A 112 1.29 -5.00 11.00
CA TRP A 112 0.53 -4.52 9.86
C TRP A 112 -0.93 -4.26 10.18
N ASP A 113 -1.53 -5.05 11.06
CA ASP A 113 -2.91 -4.82 11.52
C ASP A 113 -3.00 -3.49 12.26
N ASN A 114 -2.11 -3.23 13.21
CA ASN A 114 -2.05 -1.97 13.94
C ASN A 114 -1.77 -0.78 13.00
N ALA A 115 -0.82 -0.92 12.07
CA ALA A 115 -0.51 0.12 11.10
C ALA A 115 -1.73 0.44 10.21
N SER A 116 -2.48 -0.57 9.80
CA SER A 116 -3.70 -0.42 9.00
C SER A 116 -4.82 0.25 9.80
N GLU A 117 -4.99 -0.11 11.07
CA GLU A 117 -5.96 0.55 11.96
C GLU A 117 -5.64 2.03 12.17
N ILE A 118 -4.36 2.35 12.42
CA ILE A 118 -3.90 3.74 12.57
C ILE A 118 -4.14 4.53 11.28
N ALA A 119 -3.83 3.95 10.11
CA ALA A 119 -4.07 4.58 8.82
C ALA A 119 -5.55 4.86 8.58
N ASN A 120 -6.43 3.89 8.92
CA ASN A 120 -7.88 4.04 8.79
C ASN A 120 -8.42 5.15 9.71
N VAL A 121 -7.96 5.20 10.96
CA VAL A 121 -8.34 6.26 11.90
C VAL A 121 -7.89 7.62 11.39
N ASN A 122 -6.64 7.73 10.92
CA ASN A 122 -6.11 8.96 10.34
C ASN A 122 -6.91 9.42 9.12
N MET A 123 -7.32 8.49 8.25
CA MET A 123 -8.15 8.80 7.09
C MET A 123 -9.50 9.36 7.52
N ILE A 124 -10.16 8.74 8.50
CA ILE A 124 -11.46 9.20 9.03
C ILE A 124 -11.34 10.59 9.67
N VAL A 125 -10.29 10.78 10.49
CA VAL A 125 -10.00 12.09 11.11
C VAL A 125 -9.70 13.13 10.06
N GLY A 126 -8.83 12.81 9.09
CA GLY A 126 -8.48 13.69 7.97
C GLY A 126 -9.69 14.14 7.16
N GLN A 127 -10.60 13.22 6.85
CA GLN A 127 -11.84 13.56 6.14
C GLN A 127 -12.75 14.50 6.94
N ARG A 128 -12.85 14.31 8.26
CA ARG A 128 -13.66 15.16 9.13
C ARG A 128 -13.05 16.55 9.34
N VAL A 129 -11.74 16.66 9.29
CA VAL A 129 -11.00 17.90 9.56
C VAL A 129 -10.68 18.66 8.28
N LYS A 130 -10.71 18.00 7.11
CA LYS A 130 -10.40 18.59 5.79
C LYS A 130 -11.14 19.94 5.55
N ASN A 131 -12.36 20.09 6.02
CA ASN A 131 -13.15 21.31 5.89
C ASN A 131 -12.84 22.38 6.96
N LYS A 132 -11.96 22.08 7.95
CA LYS A 132 -11.61 22.96 9.07
C LYS A 132 -10.15 23.42 9.04
N ILE A 133 -9.32 22.80 8.20
CA ILE A 133 -7.91 23.16 8.06
C ILE A 133 -7.74 23.96 6.77
N PRO A 134 -7.13 25.16 6.82
CA PRO A 134 -6.77 25.89 5.61
C PRO A 134 -5.88 25.04 4.70
N VAL A 135 -6.13 25.10 3.39
CA VAL A 135 -5.45 24.29 2.36
C VAL A 135 -3.92 24.45 2.39
N GLU A 136 -3.44 25.55 2.92
CA GLU A 136 -2.01 25.88 3.06
C GLU A 136 -1.23 24.89 3.95
N TYR A 137 -1.89 24.21 4.87
CA TYR A 137 -1.28 23.22 5.78
C TYR A 137 -1.38 21.76 5.31
N LEU A 138 -2.04 21.50 4.19
CA LEU A 138 -2.23 20.15 3.66
C LEU A 138 -1.15 19.73 2.66
N ASN A 139 -0.25 20.65 2.27
CA ASN A 139 0.77 20.44 1.24
C ASN A 139 2.21 20.49 1.80
N GLN A 140 2.41 20.33 3.10
CA GLN A 140 3.74 20.20 3.71
C GLN A 140 4.02 18.69 4.06
#